data_5df08ae084842b2c8de3e81d3782661c
#
_entry.id   5df08ae084842b2c8de3e81d3782661c
#
_cell.length_a   1.000
_cell.length_b   1.000
_cell.length_c   1.000
_cell.angle_alpha   90.00
_cell.angle_beta   90.00
_cell.angle_gamma   90.00
#
_symmetry.space_group_name_H-M   'P 1'
#
loop_
_entity.id
_entity.type
_entity.pdbx_description
1 polymer ?
#
loop_
_entity_poly.entity_id
_entity_poly.type
_entity_poly.pdbx_seq_one_letter_code
_entity_poly.pdbx_strand_id
1 'polypeptide(L)'
;MRQRSGIILIEENKLALIERHRAGRHYFAFPGGGVDKGETPEQAAVRETQEELGILVEVKQKVAEVIINGNTQFYFLAKKLSGEFGTGTGEEYGEYDPVHGTYLPLWMPLSDVLIQNVVPRELADLVVRSAAEGWQTEPATIIEEITDRGR
;
A
#
# COMPACT_ATOMS: atom_id res chain seq x y z
N MET A 1 -11.58 -15.90 -4.90
CA MET A 1 -10.64 -14.87 -5.31
C MET A 1 -10.62 -13.77 -4.26
N ARG A 2 -9.46 -13.47 -3.72
CA ARG A 2 -9.38 -12.54 -2.61
C ARG A 2 -9.11 -11.13 -3.10
N GLN A 3 -9.87 -10.17 -2.58
CA GLN A 3 -9.64 -8.76 -2.85
C GLN A 3 -8.74 -8.18 -1.77
N ARG A 4 -7.93 -7.21 -2.15
CA ARG A 4 -7.09 -6.47 -1.21
C ARG A 4 -7.39 -4.98 -1.34
N SER A 5 -7.09 -4.25 -0.29
CA SER A 5 -7.37 -2.81 -0.25
C SER A 5 -6.22 -2.11 0.44
N GLY A 6 -5.77 -1.01 -0.12
CA GLY A 6 -4.66 -0.26 0.43
C GLY A 6 -4.86 1.23 0.28
N ILE A 7 -3.89 1.98 0.79
CA ILE A 7 -3.96 3.44 0.77
C ILE A 7 -2.73 4.07 0.15
N ILE A 8 -2.94 5.28 -0.34
CA ILE A 8 -1.87 6.20 -0.70
C ILE A 8 -1.95 7.34 0.29
N LEU A 9 -0.95 7.44 1.16
CA LEU A 9 -0.90 8.47 2.19
C LEU A 9 0.38 9.27 2.01
N ILE A 10 0.21 10.56 1.74
CA ILE A 10 1.33 11.46 1.47
C ILE A 10 1.27 12.60 2.47
N GLU A 11 2.40 12.84 3.17
CA GLU A 11 2.55 13.98 4.07
C GLU A 11 3.95 14.57 3.85
N GLU A 12 4.01 15.89 3.73
CA GLU A 12 5.29 16.60 3.59
C GLU A 12 6.16 16.03 2.47
N ASN A 13 5.53 15.72 1.34
CA ASN A 13 6.19 15.16 0.16
C ASN A 13 6.83 13.79 0.40
N LYS A 14 6.27 13.04 1.35
CA LYS A 14 6.72 11.67 1.64
C LYS A 14 5.53 10.72 1.58
N LEU A 15 5.78 9.54 1.09
CA LEU A 15 4.79 8.50 0.90
C LEU A 15 4.95 7.43 1.98
N ALA A 16 3.85 7.05 2.62
CA ALA A 16 3.87 5.98 3.60
C ALA A 16 3.97 4.63 2.91
N LEU A 17 4.97 3.85 3.25
CA LEU A 17 5.20 2.53 2.66
C LEU A 17 5.61 1.55 3.74
N ILE A 18 5.58 0.27 3.39
CA ILE A 18 6.06 -0.81 4.25
C ILE A 18 7.28 -1.42 3.56
N GLU A 19 8.41 -1.39 4.24
CA GLU A 19 9.61 -2.04 3.74
C GLU A 19 9.54 -3.52 4.06
N ARG A 20 9.79 -4.35 3.05
CA ARG A 20 9.70 -5.79 3.17
C ARG A 20 11.00 -6.46 2.76
N HIS A 21 11.45 -7.41 3.59
CA HIS A 21 12.49 -8.37 3.23
C HIS A 21 11.84 -9.73 3.35
N ARG A 22 11.66 -10.42 2.24
CA ARG A 22 10.94 -11.69 2.24
C ARG A 22 11.50 -12.60 1.16
N ALA A 23 11.88 -13.81 1.54
CA ALA A 23 12.34 -14.84 0.59
C ALA A 23 13.47 -14.33 -0.31
N GLY A 24 14.43 -13.61 0.27
CA GLY A 24 15.58 -13.07 -0.47
C GLY A 24 15.27 -11.83 -1.28
N ARG A 25 14.06 -11.31 -1.19
CA ARG A 25 13.66 -10.11 -1.95
C ARG A 25 13.54 -8.93 -1.02
N HIS A 26 13.92 -7.75 -1.53
CA HIS A 26 13.79 -6.49 -0.81
C HIS A 26 12.94 -5.55 -1.64
N TYR A 27 11.83 -5.09 -1.09
CA TYR A 27 10.91 -4.22 -1.81
C TYR A 27 10.11 -3.38 -0.83
N PHE A 28 9.38 -2.42 -1.37
CA PHE A 28 8.51 -1.54 -0.59
C PHE A 28 7.10 -1.67 -1.15
N ALA A 29 6.13 -1.85 -0.26
CA ALA A 29 4.74 -2.05 -0.64
C ALA A 29 3.86 -0.94 -0.04
N PHE A 30 2.73 -0.70 -0.67
CA PHE A 30 1.74 0.22 -0.13
C PHE A 30 1.04 -0.44 1.05
N PRO A 31 0.70 0.33 2.09
CA PRO A 31 -0.04 -0.24 3.22
C PRO A 31 -1.39 -0.79 2.76
N GLY A 32 -1.78 -1.92 3.32
CA GLY A 32 -3.06 -2.53 2.99
C GLY A 32 -3.07 -4.01 3.29
N GLY A 33 -4.18 -4.64 2.99
CA GLY A 33 -4.35 -6.06 3.23
C GLY A 33 -5.66 -6.57 2.66
N GLY A 34 -6.05 -7.76 3.09
CA GLY A 34 -7.24 -8.41 2.56
C GLY A 34 -8.53 -7.76 3.00
N VAL A 35 -9.52 -7.80 2.12
CA VAL A 35 -10.88 -7.36 2.44
C VAL A 35 -11.58 -8.56 3.06
N ASP A 36 -12.09 -8.38 4.29
CA ASP A 36 -12.78 -9.45 4.99
C ASP A 36 -14.21 -9.55 4.49
N LYS A 37 -14.80 -10.72 4.73
CA LYS A 37 -16.19 -10.95 4.37
C LYS A 37 -17.08 -9.93 5.09
N GLY A 38 -17.94 -9.26 4.32
CA GLY A 38 -18.84 -8.26 4.88
C GLY A 38 -18.25 -6.87 4.97
N GLU A 39 -16.96 -6.72 4.67
CA GLU A 39 -16.31 -5.42 4.63
C GLU A 39 -16.38 -4.81 3.24
N THR A 40 -16.51 -3.48 3.18
CA THR A 40 -16.24 -2.78 1.91
C THR A 40 -14.74 -2.61 1.75
N PRO A 41 -14.25 -2.40 0.51
CA PRO A 41 -12.84 -2.08 0.33
C PRO A 41 -12.38 -0.86 1.14
N GLU A 42 -13.23 0.16 1.26
CA GLU A 42 -12.91 1.34 2.06
C GLU A 42 -12.71 1.00 3.53
N GLN A 43 -13.61 0.16 4.07
CA GLN A 43 -13.50 -0.26 5.46
C GLN A 43 -12.24 -1.08 5.70
N ALA A 44 -11.91 -1.96 4.75
CA ALA A 44 -10.70 -2.76 4.85
C ALA A 44 -9.45 -1.87 4.82
N ALA A 45 -9.44 -0.84 3.97
CA ALA A 45 -8.32 0.08 3.88
C ALA A 45 -8.08 0.76 5.23
N VAL A 46 -9.15 1.21 5.89
CA VAL A 46 -9.03 1.88 7.20
C VAL A 46 -8.51 0.90 8.24
N ARG A 47 -9.08 -0.29 8.30
CA ARG A 47 -8.70 -1.29 9.30
C ARG A 47 -7.25 -1.75 9.11
N GLU A 48 -6.88 -2.10 7.89
CA GLU A 48 -5.53 -2.58 7.62
C GLU A 48 -4.48 -1.51 7.90
N THR A 49 -4.79 -0.25 7.57
CA THR A 49 -3.87 0.83 7.85
C THR A 49 -3.64 0.99 9.35
N GLN A 50 -4.71 0.87 10.14
CA GLN A 50 -4.56 0.97 11.59
C GLN A 50 -3.72 -0.19 12.13
N GLU A 51 -3.93 -1.39 11.61
CA GLU A 51 -3.15 -2.56 12.04
C GLU A 51 -1.69 -2.42 11.65
N GLU A 52 -1.41 -1.93 10.46
CA GLU A 52 -0.03 -1.86 9.97
C GLU A 52 0.71 -0.62 10.42
N LEU A 53 0.06 0.52 10.46
CA LEU A 53 0.74 1.79 10.73
C LEU A 53 0.42 2.37 12.09
N GLY A 54 -0.64 1.92 12.73
CA GLY A 54 -1.05 2.44 14.05
C GLY A 54 -1.77 3.78 13.96
N ILE A 55 -2.26 4.15 12.79
CA ILE A 55 -2.93 5.43 12.61
C ILE A 55 -4.35 5.22 12.08
N LEU A 56 -5.21 6.18 12.39
CA LEU A 56 -6.55 6.24 11.84
C LEU A 56 -6.53 7.18 10.64
N VAL A 57 -7.07 6.71 9.52
CA VAL A 57 -7.12 7.50 8.30
C VAL A 57 -8.54 7.69 7.83
N GLU A 58 -8.75 8.77 7.09
CA GLU A 58 -9.96 8.99 6.34
C GLU A 58 -9.69 8.67 4.88
N VAL A 59 -10.49 7.78 4.32
CA VAL A 59 -10.39 7.44 2.90
C VAL A 59 -11.08 8.54 2.09
N LYS A 60 -10.38 9.05 1.07
CA LYS A 60 -10.90 10.13 0.24
C LYS A 60 -11.51 9.59 -1.04
N GLN A 61 -10.66 9.23 -2.00
CA GLN A 61 -11.16 8.74 -3.29
C GLN A 61 -10.38 7.51 -3.71
N LYS A 62 -11.02 6.66 -4.45
CA LYS A 62 -10.34 5.52 -5.07
C LYS A 62 -9.53 6.06 -6.25
N VAL A 63 -8.24 5.80 -6.25
CA VAL A 63 -7.35 6.31 -7.29
C VAL A 63 -6.90 5.23 -8.26
N ALA A 64 -6.99 3.96 -7.87
CA ALA A 64 -6.55 2.89 -8.75
C ALA A 64 -7.20 1.57 -8.37
N GLU A 65 -7.40 0.74 -9.40
CA GLU A 65 -7.67 -0.68 -9.22
C GLU A 65 -6.54 -1.41 -9.93
N VAL A 66 -5.80 -2.20 -9.17
CA VAL A 66 -4.69 -2.98 -9.69
C VAL A 66 -5.12 -4.42 -9.76
N ILE A 67 -5.10 -4.98 -10.96
CA ILE A 67 -5.52 -6.35 -11.17
C ILE A 67 -4.25 -7.18 -11.43
N ILE A 68 -3.93 -8.05 -10.48
CA ILE A 68 -2.73 -8.87 -10.54
C ILE A 68 -3.16 -10.32 -10.64
N ASN A 69 -2.90 -10.94 -11.79
CA ASN A 69 -3.26 -12.34 -12.04
C ASN A 69 -4.72 -12.60 -11.68
N GLY A 70 -5.61 -11.68 -12.06
CA GLY A 70 -7.04 -11.80 -11.84
C GLY A 70 -7.54 -11.38 -10.47
N ASN A 71 -6.65 -11.05 -9.55
CA ASN A 71 -7.04 -10.58 -8.21
C ASN A 71 -7.02 -9.07 -8.18
N THR A 72 -8.08 -8.47 -7.65
CA THR A 72 -8.22 -7.01 -7.64
C THR A 72 -7.72 -6.42 -6.33
N GLN A 73 -6.93 -5.36 -6.44
CA GLN A 73 -6.48 -4.56 -5.32
C GLN A 73 -7.01 -3.14 -5.51
N PHE A 74 -7.66 -2.61 -4.49
CA PHE A 74 -8.21 -1.25 -4.53
C PHE A 74 -7.29 -0.32 -3.76
N TYR A 75 -7.00 0.86 -4.33
CA TYR A 75 -6.15 1.84 -3.67
C TYR A 75 -6.85 3.17 -3.56
N PHE A 76 -6.81 3.73 -2.35
CA PHE A 76 -7.53 4.94 -2.00
C PHE A 76 -6.56 6.01 -1.53
N LEU A 77 -6.77 7.22 -1.98
CA LEU A 77 -6.09 8.37 -1.40
C LEU A 77 -6.64 8.56 0.01
N ALA A 78 -5.77 8.73 0.98
CA ALA A 78 -6.17 8.81 2.38
C ALA A 78 -5.51 9.98 3.08
N LYS A 79 -6.12 10.39 4.19
CA LYS A 79 -5.63 11.45 5.04
C LYS A 79 -5.53 10.92 6.46
N LYS A 80 -4.43 11.20 7.15
CA LYS A 80 -4.28 10.80 8.54
C LYS A 80 -5.15 11.68 9.43
N LEU A 81 -5.92 11.04 10.30
CA LEU A 81 -6.76 11.74 11.28
C LEU A 81 -6.12 11.75 12.66
N SER A 82 -5.54 10.63 13.09
CA SER A 82 -4.99 10.53 14.45
C SER A 82 -4.06 9.33 14.52
N GLY A 83 -3.38 9.19 15.68
CA GLY A 83 -2.50 8.06 15.93
C GLY A 83 -1.04 8.41 15.66
N GLU A 84 -0.18 7.52 16.09
CA GLU A 84 1.26 7.69 15.94
C GLU A 84 1.78 6.65 14.95
N PHE A 85 2.39 7.14 13.88
CA PHE A 85 2.92 6.29 12.81
C PHE A 85 3.95 5.30 13.37
N GLY A 86 3.83 4.04 12.98
CA GLY A 86 4.77 3.01 13.42
C GLY A 86 4.35 2.27 14.68
N THR A 87 3.13 2.51 15.17
CA THR A 87 2.65 1.86 16.38
C THR A 87 1.60 0.79 16.08
N GLY A 88 1.62 0.22 14.88
CA GLY A 88 0.67 -0.83 14.51
C GLY A 88 0.76 -2.05 15.41
N THR A 89 -0.34 -2.79 15.47
CA THR A 89 -0.46 -3.96 16.32
C THR A 89 -0.78 -5.24 15.55
N GLY A 90 -0.63 -5.19 14.24
CA GLY A 90 -0.90 -6.37 13.41
C GLY A 90 0.19 -7.41 13.55
N GLU A 91 -0.07 -8.57 12.95
CA GLU A 91 0.88 -9.68 13.00
C GLU A 91 2.23 -9.33 12.38
N GLU A 92 2.23 -8.30 11.53
CA GLU A 92 3.43 -7.81 10.88
C GLU A 92 4.48 -7.35 11.89
N TYR A 93 4.05 -6.93 13.04
CA TYR A 93 4.93 -6.38 14.08
C TYR A 93 5.30 -7.50 15.04
N GLY A 94 6.26 -8.27 14.69
CA GLY A 94 6.73 -9.34 15.53
C GLY A 94 8.18 -9.57 15.24
N GLU A 95 8.68 -10.69 15.75
CA GLU A 95 10.02 -11.09 15.44
C GLU A 95 10.12 -11.49 13.98
N TYR A 96 11.33 -11.41 13.43
CA TYR A 96 11.58 -11.81 12.06
C TYR A 96 11.12 -13.25 11.84
N ASP A 97 10.34 -13.47 10.81
CA ASP A 97 9.84 -14.77 10.41
C ASP A 97 10.34 -15.05 8.99
N PRO A 98 11.17 -16.07 8.78
CA PRO A 98 11.71 -16.36 7.45
C PRO A 98 10.63 -16.60 6.38
N VAL A 99 9.44 -17.08 6.80
CA VAL A 99 8.35 -17.32 5.86
C VAL A 99 7.65 -16.03 5.45
N HIS A 100 7.33 -15.18 6.43
CA HIS A 100 6.60 -13.95 6.19
C HIS A 100 7.50 -12.75 5.99
N GLY A 101 8.75 -12.81 6.45
CA GLY A 101 9.71 -11.74 6.31
C GLY A 101 9.51 -10.63 7.33
N THR A 102 9.98 -9.45 6.97
CA THR A 102 9.91 -8.28 7.85
C THR A 102 8.89 -7.28 7.34
N TYR A 103 8.34 -6.50 8.27
CA TYR A 103 7.43 -5.39 7.95
C TYR A 103 7.94 -4.17 8.71
N LEU A 104 8.38 -3.15 7.98
CA LEU A 104 8.86 -1.92 8.59
C LEU A 104 8.19 -0.72 7.95
N PRO A 105 7.27 -0.04 8.66
CA PRO A 105 6.65 1.17 8.13
C PRO A 105 7.67 2.28 8.01
N LEU A 106 7.58 3.05 6.94
CA LEU A 106 8.46 4.19 6.77
C LEU A 106 7.83 5.25 5.87
N TRP A 107 8.39 6.44 5.92
CA TRP A 107 8.04 7.53 5.03
C TRP A 107 9.14 7.64 3.98
N MET A 108 8.78 7.49 2.72
CA MET A 108 9.75 7.59 1.63
C MET A 108 9.56 8.91 0.90
N PRO A 109 10.61 9.73 0.74
CA PRO A 109 10.47 10.94 -0.07
C PRO A 109 9.98 10.60 -1.46
N LEU A 110 9.06 11.40 -1.98
CA LEU A 110 8.52 11.15 -3.31
C LEU A 110 9.62 11.10 -4.38
N SER A 111 10.71 11.86 -4.16
CA SER A 111 11.85 11.85 -5.09
C SER A 111 12.55 10.50 -5.16
N ASP A 112 12.37 9.63 -4.16
CA ASP A 112 13.01 8.32 -4.12
C ASP A 112 12.10 7.19 -4.60
N VAL A 113 10.80 7.45 -4.73
CA VAL A 113 9.82 6.37 -4.97
C VAL A 113 10.12 5.61 -6.26
N LEU A 114 10.52 6.30 -7.32
CA LEU A 114 10.80 5.65 -8.59
C LEU A 114 12.23 5.11 -8.69
N ILE A 115 13.10 5.46 -7.75
CA ILE A 115 14.47 4.97 -7.67
C ILE A 115 14.50 3.65 -6.89
N GLN A 116 13.69 3.56 -5.86
CA GLN A 116 13.59 2.36 -5.03
C GLN A 116 12.64 1.34 -5.64
N ASN A 117 12.66 0.14 -5.13
CA ASN A 117 11.81 -0.95 -5.62
C ASN A 117 10.43 -0.91 -4.97
N VAL A 118 9.65 0.08 -5.33
CA VAL A 118 8.27 0.22 -4.83
C VAL A 118 7.33 -0.54 -5.77
N VAL A 119 6.52 -1.40 -5.20
CA VAL A 119 5.62 -2.25 -5.99
C VAL A 119 4.18 -2.04 -5.56
N PRO A 120 3.20 -2.10 -6.46
CA PRO A 120 3.33 -2.28 -7.93
C PRO A 120 3.96 -1.05 -8.58
N ARG A 121 4.81 -1.29 -9.57
CA ARG A 121 5.58 -0.21 -10.18
C ARG A 121 4.70 0.82 -10.88
N GLU A 122 3.68 0.37 -11.61
CA GLU A 122 2.81 1.30 -12.29
C GLU A 122 2.00 2.15 -11.31
N LEU A 123 1.66 1.60 -10.15
CA LEU A 123 1.00 2.38 -9.11
C LEU A 123 1.94 3.44 -8.56
N ALA A 124 3.21 3.09 -8.36
CA ALA A 124 4.21 4.06 -7.92
C ALA A 124 4.35 5.19 -8.93
N ASP A 125 4.38 4.87 -10.23
CA ASP A 125 4.43 5.89 -11.29
C ASP A 125 3.21 6.81 -11.21
N LEU A 126 2.03 6.24 -11.04
CA LEU A 126 0.78 7.00 -10.95
C LEU A 126 0.83 7.97 -9.76
N VAL A 127 1.31 7.48 -8.62
CA VAL A 127 1.36 8.29 -7.40
C VAL A 127 2.29 9.48 -7.57
N VAL A 128 3.50 9.25 -8.08
CA VAL A 128 4.47 10.33 -8.25
C VAL A 128 3.95 11.37 -9.25
N ARG A 129 3.39 10.91 -10.35
CA ARG A 129 2.84 11.81 -11.36
C ARG A 129 1.66 12.61 -10.80
N SER A 130 0.75 11.95 -10.10
CA SER A 130 -0.44 12.60 -9.57
C SER A 130 -0.11 13.59 -8.46
N ALA A 131 0.88 13.28 -7.64
CA ALA A 131 1.32 14.21 -6.60
C ALA A 131 1.85 15.50 -7.20
N ALA A 132 2.46 15.43 -8.37
CA ALA A 132 3.00 16.62 -9.06
C ALA A 132 1.94 17.34 -9.88
N GLU A 133 1.04 16.61 -10.53
CA GLU A 133 0.15 17.18 -11.54
C GLU A 133 -1.32 17.22 -11.15
N GLY A 134 -1.68 16.51 -10.07
CA GLY A 134 -3.06 16.43 -9.63
C GLY A 134 -3.66 15.06 -9.86
N TRP A 135 -4.62 14.72 -9.02
CA TRP A 135 -5.28 13.41 -9.05
C TRP A 135 -6.47 13.44 -10.00
N GLN A 136 -6.63 12.38 -10.78
CA GLN A 136 -7.77 12.23 -11.68
C GLN A 136 -9.02 11.95 -10.86
N THR A 137 -10.19 12.34 -11.41
CA THR A 137 -11.46 12.04 -10.74
C THR A 137 -11.82 10.58 -10.89
N GLU A 138 -11.43 9.94 -11.99
CA GLU A 138 -11.70 8.55 -12.23
C GLU A 138 -10.50 7.70 -11.84
N PRO A 139 -10.71 6.54 -11.20
CA PRO A 139 -9.57 5.69 -10.85
C PRO A 139 -8.94 5.06 -12.09
N ALA A 140 -7.63 4.89 -12.04
CA ALA A 140 -6.90 4.20 -13.08
C ALA A 140 -7.07 2.70 -12.92
N THR A 141 -7.07 1.98 -14.04
CA THR A 141 -7.05 0.52 -14.01
C THR A 141 -5.67 0.07 -14.48
N ILE A 142 -5.00 -0.68 -13.62
CA ILE A 142 -3.65 -1.17 -13.86
C ILE A 142 -3.71 -2.69 -13.88
N ILE A 143 -3.23 -3.29 -14.96
CA ILE A 143 -3.27 -4.75 -15.09
C ILE A 143 -1.84 -5.26 -15.14
N GLU A 144 -1.50 -6.16 -14.21
CA GLU A 144 -0.19 -6.80 -14.18
C GLU A 144 -0.37 -8.31 -14.22
N GLU A 145 0.44 -8.95 -15.03
CA GLU A 145 0.52 -10.40 -15.02
C GLU A 145 1.91 -10.76 -14.50
N ILE A 146 1.93 -11.31 -13.31
CA ILE A 146 3.19 -11.66 -12.66
C ILE A 146 3.35 -13.16 -12.76
N THR A 147 4.46 -13.60 -13.36
CA THR A 147 4.76 -15.02 -13.40
C THR A 147 5.52 -15.42 -12.15
N ASP A 148 5.42 -16.69 -11.79
CA ASP A 148 6.13 -17.17 -10.61
C ASP A 148 7.62 -17.32 -10.83
N ARG A 149 8.05 -17.36 -12.07
CA ARG A 149 9.47 -17.51 -12.35
C ARG A 149 10.22 -16.27 -11.92
N GLY A 150 11.29 -16.45 -11.19
CA GLY A 150 12.10 -15.36 -10.70
C GLY A 150 11.55 -14.65 -9.49
N ARG A 151 10.59 -15.28 -8.87
CA ARG A 151 9.94 -14.67 -7.71
C ARG A 151 10.28 -15.37 -6.45
#